data_3c480a17bf22f7756e27169cbb17a9f8
#
_entry.id   3c480a17bf22f7756e27169cbb17a9f8
#
_cell.length_a   1.000
_cell.length_b   1.000
_cell.length_c   1.000
_cell.angle_alpha   90.00
_cell.angle_beta   90.00
_cell.angle_gamma   90.00
#
_symmetry.space_group_name_H-M   'P 1'
#
loop_
_entity.id
_entity.type
_entity.pdbx_description
1 polymer ?
#
loop_
_entity_poly.entity_id
_entity_poly.type
_entity_poly.pdbx_seq_one_letter_code
_entity_poly.pdbx_strand_id
1 'polypeptide(L)'
;MGEAPADSSTVINLKLSPGKDLPDVVNGALAADVVSTYGESGVIIPLNDYYENSSYYLKPQLEAYEEETGIDLLKYITMSDGNIYGVIRYNESLQNEIPSLLWINKAWLAKAGMEVPTTLDEFTAALTYFKNNDMNGNGKADEIPMVDHASGAMLEVVENAFVKTGVESITIKEDGTLDMAYATEGYKEFLKYANSLYNAG
;
A
#
# COMPACT_ATOMS: atom_id res chain seq x y z
N MET A 1 2.73 -1.28 35.24
CA MET A 1 2.33 -1.74 33.92
C MET A 1 2.08 -0.49 33.10
N GLY A 2 2.92 -0.19 32.11
CA GLY A 2 2.68 0.93 31.22
C GLY A 2 1.45 0.62 30.36
N GLU A 3 0.50 1.54 30.29
CA GLU A 3 -0.60 1.46 29.33
C GLU A 3 0.00 1.36 27.92
N ALA A 4 -0.51 0.44 27.11
CA ALA A 4 -0.17 0.41 25.70
C ALA A 4 -0.50 1.80 25.12
N PRO A 5 0.34 2.38 24.25
CA PRO A 5 0.00 3.63 23.61
C PRO A 5 -1.33 3.47 22.89
N ALA A 6 -2.30 4.32 23.23
CA ALA A 6 -3.60 4.33 22.57
C ALA A 6 -3.36 4.49 21.07
N ASP A 7 -4.09 3.73 20.25
CA ASP A 7 -4.07 3.88 18.80
C ASP A 7 -4.32 5.35 18.45
N SER A 8 -3.46 5.93 17.62
CA SER A 8 -3.50 7.36 17.25
C SER A 8 -4.85 7.75 16.63
N SER A 9 -5.49 6.86 15.88
CA SER A 9 -6.81 7.09 15.30
C SER A 9 -7.88 7.21 16.37
N THR A 10 -7.85 6.39 17.40
CA THR A 10 -8.77 6.48 18.55
C THR A 10 -8.60 7.80 19.30
N VAL A 11 -7.36 8.22 19.54
CA VAL A 11 -7.09 9.51 20.23
C VAL A 11 -7.60 10.69 19.41
N ILE A 12 -7.37 10.69 18.11
CA ILE A 12 -7.85 11.75 17.21
C ILE A 12 -9.37 11.78 17.18
N ASN A 13 -10.05 10.65 17.05
CA ASN A 13 -11.51 10.56 17.06
C ASN A 13 -12.11 11.06 18.37
N LEU A 14 -11.52 10.73 19.51
CA LEU A 14 -11.93 11.23 20.82
C LEU A 14 -11.75 12.75 20.95
N LYS A 15 -10.81 13.35 20.23
CA LYS A 15 -10.62 14.80 20.19
C LYS A 15 -11.60 15.49 19.24
N LEU A 16 -11.86 14.90 18.08
CA LEU A 16 -12.75 15.50 17.08
C LEU A 16 -14.24 15.36 17.46
N SER A 17 -14.63 14.23 18.07
CA SER A 17 -16.03 13.93 18.38
C SER A 17 -16.75 14.98 19.24
N PRO A 18 -16.15 15.58 20.29
CA PRO A 18 -16.83 16.62 21.08
C PRO A 18 -16.98 17.96 20.35
N GLY A 19 -16.22 18.21 19.27
CA GLY A 19 -16.18 19.51 18.56
C GLY A 19 -15.72 20.68 19.43
N LYS A 20 -15.00 20.42 20.52
CA LYS A 20 -14.51 21.42 21.48
C LYS A 20 -13.06 21.17 21.82
N ASP A 21 -12.34 22.26 22.12
CA ASP A 21 -10.91 22.22 22.43
C ASP A 21 -10.10 21.49 21.38
N LEU A 22 -10.42 21.78 20.11
CA LEU A 22 -9.77 21.18 18.94
C LEU A 22 -8.37 21.76 18.78
N PRO A 23 -7.40 20.95 18.31
CA PRO A 23 -6.13 21.49 17.84
C PRO A 23 -6.35 22.33 16.57
N ASP A 24 -5.52 23.35 16.38
CA ASP A 24 -5.55 24.16 15.14
C ASP A 24 -5.23 23.33 13.90
N VAL A 25 -4.34 22.32 14.04
CA VAL A 25 -3.90 21.43 12.96
C VAL A 25 -3.77 20.00 13.47
N VAL A 26 -4.25 19.05 12.70
CA VAL A 26 -3.98 17.63 12.90
C VAL A 26 -2.95 17.19 11.85
N ASN A 27 -1.77 16.79 12.31
CA ASN A 27 -0.75 16.20 11.45
C ASN A 27 -0.80 14.67 11.57
N GLY A 28 -1.32 14.03 10.57
CA GLY A 28 -1.45 12.57 10.50
C GLY A 28 -2.43 12.16 9.42
N ALA A 29 -2.34 10.90 9.02
CA ALA A 29 -3.29 10.34 8.07
C ALA A 29 -4.63 10.11 8.78
N LEU A 30 -5.63 10.92 8.45
CA LEU A 30 -7.02 10.61 8.75
C LEU A 30 -7.60 9.80 7.58
N ALA A 31 -8.36 8.77 7.89
CA ALA A 31 -9.09 8.04 6.87
C ALA A 31 -10.12 8.94 6.19
N ALA A 32 -10.38 8.74 4.92
CA ALA A 32 -11.24 9.61 4.11
C ALA A 32 -12.67 9.72 4.66
N ASP A 33 -13.21 8.65 5.21
CA ASP A 33 -14.52 8.61 5.88
C ASP A 33 -14.57 9.49 7.14
N VAL A 34 -13.49 9.52 7.91
CA VAL A 34 -13.32 10.38 9.09
C VAL A 34 -13.27 11.84 8.66
N VAL A 35 -12.47 12.16 7.62
CA VAL A 35 -12.37 13.52 7.08
C VAL A 35 -13.71 13.99 6.55
N SER A 36 -14.44 13.16 5.78
CA SER A 36 -15.75 13.48 5.25
C SER A 36 -16.76 13.78 6.37
N THR A 37 -16.84 12.88 7.36
CA THR A 37 -17.78 13.01 8.48
C THR A 37 -17.55 14.29 9.28
N TYR A 38 -16.31 14.60 9.63
CA TYR A 38 -16.01 15.79 10.42
C TYR A 38 -15.97 17.08 9.59
N GLY A 39 -15.69 16.97 8.29
CA GLY A 39 -15.79 18.07 7.34
C GLY A 39 -17.25 18.50 7.14
N GLU A 40 -18.13 17.58 6.80
CA GLU A 40 -19.58 17.85 6.61
C GLU A 40 -20.24 18.38 7.88
N SER A 41 -19.79 17.96 9.07
CA SER A 41 -20.27 18.48 10.35
C SER A 41 -19.66 19.84 10.75
N GLY A 42 -18.70 20.37 9.98
CA GLY A 42 -18.04 21.65 10.24
C GLY A 42 -17.00 21.62 11.37
N VAL A 43 -16.60 20.44 11.84
CA VAL A 43 -15.52 20.28 12.84
C VAL A 43 -14.15 20.49 12.18
N ILE A 44 -13.99 20.04 10.94
CA ILE A 44 -12.85 20.33 10.09
C ILE A 44 -13.31 21.35 9.03
N ILE A 45 -12.58 22.43 8.86
CA ILE A 45 -12.94 23.49 7.93
C ILE A 45 -12.50 23.17 6.49
N PRO A 46 -13.27 23.55 5.47
CA PRO A 46 -12.85 23.42 4.08
C PRO A 46 -11.70 24.36 3.76
N LEU A 47 -10.77 23.90 2.95
CA LEU A 47 -9.55 24.62 2.58
C LEU A 47 -9.56 25.14 1.13
N ASN A 48 -10.67 25.01 0.40
CA ASN A 48 -10.77 25.43 -1.01
C ASN A 48 -10.31 26.88 -1.23
N ASP A 49 -10.84 27.82 -0.44
CA ASP A 49 -10.48 29.22 -0.54
C ASP A 49 -9.00 29.48 -0.21
N TYR A 50 -8.42 28.71 0.69
CA TYR A 50 -7.02 28.82 1.04
C TYR A 50 -6.12 28.31 -0.07
N TYR A 51 -6.51 27.24 -0.76
CA TYR A 51 -5.82 26.76 -1.94
C TYR A 51 -5.82 27.81 -3.07
N GLU A 52 -6.96 28.45 -3.30
CA GLU A 52 -7.10 29.46 -4.35
C GLU A 52 -6.37 30.77 -4.05
N ASN A 53 -6.51 31.28 -2.84
CA ASN A 53 -6.16 32.64 -2.50
C ASN A 53 -4.93 32.80 -1.60
N SER A 54 -4.49 31.73 -0.93
CA SER A 54 -3.44 31.79 0.09
C SER A 54 -2.30 30.78 -0.12
N SER A 55 -2.41 29.89 -1.09
CA SER A 55 -1.45 28.82 -1.35
C SER A 55 -0.26 29.31 -2.21
N TYR A 56 0.53 30.22 -1.67
CA TYR A 56 1.60 30.92 -2.39
C TYR A 56 2.68 29.98 -2.95
N TYR A 57 3.05 28.94 -2.21
CA TYR A 57 4.10 28.02 -2.63
C TYR A 57 3.54 26.72 -3.22
N LEU A 58 2.46 26.19 -2.67
CA LEU A 58 1.95 24.88 -3.04
C LEU A 58 1.18 24.92 -4.38
N LYS A 59 0.31 25.91 -4.58
CA LYS A 59 -0.50 25.99 -5.80
C LYS A 59 0.35 26.00 -7.08
N PRO A 60 1.41 26.82 -7.21
CA PRO A 60 2.25 26.77 -8.42
C PRO A 60 2.96 25.44 -8.65
N GLN A 61 3.29 24.70 -7.58
CA GLN A 61 3.89 23.38 -7.71
C GLN A 61 2.87 22.33 -8.19
N LEU A 62 1.63 22.39 -7.71
CA LEU A 62 0.56 21.50 -8.15
C LEU A 62 0.21 21.76 -9.63
N GLU A 63 0.11 23.03 -10.03
CA GLU A 63 -0.14 23.44 -11.42
C GLU A 63 0.99 22.96 -12.35
N ALA A 64 2.27 23.12 -11.95
CA ALA A 64 3.41 22.64 -12.72
C ALA A 64 3.41 21.12 -12.85
N TYR A 65 3.06 20.39 -11.78
CA TYR A 65 2.95 18.92 -11.81
C TYR A 65 1.82 18.46 -12.74
N GLU A 66 0.67 19.11 -12.69
CA GLU A 66 -0.45 18.81 -13.60
C GLU A 66 -0.07 19.10 -15.06
N GLU A 67 0.62 20.20 -15.34
CA GLU A 67 1.10 20.53 -16.70
C GLU A 67 2.09 19.48 -17.22
N GLU A 68 3.00 18.98 -16.37
CA GLU A 68 4.00 17.97 -16.75
C GLU A 68 3.41 16.57 -16.92
N THR A 69 2.53 16.16 -16.03
CA THR A 69 2.07 14.75 -15.91
C THR A 69 0.64 14.54 -16.42
N GLY A 70 -0.16 15.58 -16.53
CA GLY A 70 -1.60 15.49 -16.78
C GLY A 70 -2.40 15.03 -15.56
N ILE A 71 -1.80 14.97 -14.37
CA ILE A 71 -2.41 14.48 -13.14
C ILE A 71 -2.78 15.64 -12.24
N ASP A 72 -4.08 15.87 -12.05
CA ASP A 72 -4.59 16.82 -11.05
C ASP A 72 -4.59 16.16 -9.66
N LEU A 73 -3.57 16.51 -8.86
CA LEU A 73 -3.40 15.97 -7.52
C LEU A 73 -4.53 16.37 -6.54
N LEU A 74 -5.18 17.52 -6.75
CA LEU A 74 -6.26 17.96 -5.87
C LEU A 74 -7.49 17.06 -5.94
N LYS A 75 -7.72 16.39 -7.08
CA LYS A 75 -8.79 15.40 -7.22
C LYS A 75 -8.71 14.25 -6.20
N TYR A 76 -7.48 13.89 -5.79
CA TYR A 76 -7.28 12.78 -4.84
C TYR A 76 -7.64 13.14 -3.40
N ILE A 77 -7.72 14.43 -3.07
CA ILE A 77 -8.05 14.92 -1.74
C ILE A 77 -9.36 15.72 -1.70
N THR A 78 -10.05 15.82 -2.85
CA THR A 78 -11.38 16.41 -2.92
C THR A 78 -12.42 15.38 -2.50
N MET A 79 -13.16 15.68 -1.45
CA MET A 79 -14.21 14.81 -0.93
C MET A 79 -15.46 14.84 -1.84
N SER A 80 -16.41 13.93 -1.58
CA SER A 80 -17.64 13.80 -2.36
C SER A 80 -18.54 15.04 -2.37
N ASP A 81 -18.41 15.90 -1.35
CA ASP A 81 -19.09 17.19 -1.24
C ASP A 81 -18.41 18.32 -2.04
N GLY A 82 -17.30 18.03 -2.73
CA GLY A 82 -16.51 18.99 -3.50
C GLY A 82 -15.51 19.79 -2.66
N ASN A 83 -15.39 19.53 -1.38
CA ASN A 83 -14.48 20.25 -0.49
C ASN A 83 -13.13 19.51 -0.30
N ILE A 84 -12.12 20.32 -0.01
CA ILE A 84 -10.78 19.87 0.37
C ILE A 84 -10.60 20.22 1.85
N TYR A 85 -10.27 19.22 2.66
CA TYR A 85 -10.12 19.36 4.11
C TYR A 85 -8.71 19.15 4.63
N GLY A 86 -7.76 18.93 3.73
CA GLY A 86 -6.37 18.69 4.10
C GLY A 86 -5.38 19.27 3.12
N VAL A 87 -4.13 19.39 3.55
CA VAL A 87 -3.02 19.76 2.69
C VAL A 87 -2.39 18.49 2.13
N ILE A 88 -2.30 18.42 0.80
CA ILE A 88 -1.73 17.26 0.13
C ILE A 88 -0.22 17.15 0.42
N ARG A 89 0.21 15.93 0.66
CA ARG A 89 1.61 15.53 0.62
C ARG A 89 1.78 14.56 -0.53
N TYR A 90 2.58 14.93 -1.51
CA TYR A 90 2.98 13.99 -2.56
C TYR A 90 4.49 13.77 -2.53
N ASN A 91 4.93 12.65 -3.02
CA ASN A 91 6.32 12.25 -2.98
C ASN A 91 6.65 11.40 -4.21
N GLU A 92 7.52 11.92 -5.06
CA GLU A 92 7.96 11.31 -6.33
C GLU A 92 9.18 10.41 -6.14
N SER A 93 9.50 10.00 -4.91
CA SER A 93 10.62 9.09 -4.71
C SER A 93 10.29 7.70 -5.26
N LEU A 94 11.29 7.07 -5.87
CA LEU A 94 11.18 5.70 -6.38
C LEU A 94 10.62 4.71 -5.34
N GLN A 95 10.90 4.93 -4.06
CA GLN A 95 10.37 4.11 -2.97
C GLN A 95 8.84 4.18 -2.84
N ASN A 96 8.23 5.32 -3.21
CA ASN A 96 6.78 5.47 -3.19
C ASN A 96 6.12 4.95 -4.48
N GLU A 97 6.85 4.98 -5.58
CA GLU A 97 6.38 4.41 -6.85
C GLU A 97 6.44 2.88 -6.84
N ILE A 98 7.44 2.32 -6.15
CA ILE A 98 7.64 0.87 -6.02
C ILE A 98 7.75 0.52 -4.52
N PRO A 99 6.62 0.54 -3.78
CA PRO A 99 6.63 0.39 -2.33
C PRO A 99 6.95 -1.04 -1.88
N SER A 100 6.68 -2.04 -2.70
CA SER A 100 6.88 -3.45 -2.38
C SER A 100 7.90 -4.08 -3.32
N LEU A 101 8.94 -4.69 -2.74
CA LEU A 101 10.02 -5.36 -3.47
C LEU A 101 10.19 -6.79 -2.96
N LEU A 102 10.31 -7.72 -3.90
CA LEU A 102 10.71 -9.09 -3.60
C LEU A 102 12.24 -9.19 -3.64
N TRP A 103 12.84 -9.67 -2.56
CA TRP A 103 14.27 -9.89 -2.45
C TRP A 103 14.59 -11.36 -2.50
N ILE A 104 15.64 -11.74 -3.22
CA ILE A 104 16.12 -13.12 -3.27
C ILE A 104 17.61 -13.19 -2.93
N ASN A 105 18.00 -14.23 -2.20
CA ASN A 105 19.39 -14.44 -1.83
C ASN A 105 20.21 -14.97 -3.02
N LYS A 106 20.97 -14.09 -3.65
CA LYS A 106 21.82 -14.45 -4.81
C LYS A 106 22.91 -15.47 -4.48
N ALA A 107 23.45 -15.49 -3.26
CA ALA A 107 24.45 -16.48 -2.88
C ALA A 107 23.83 -17.89 -2.81
N TRP A 108 22.57 -17.99 -2.39
CA TRP A 108 21.85 -19.25 -2.40
C TRP A 108 21.52 -19.71 -3.82
N LEU A 109 21.12 -18.80 -4.70
CA LEU A 109 20.93 -19.12 -6.12
C LEU A 109 22.22 -19.63 -6.75
N ALA A 110 23.34 -18.96 -6.53
CA ALA A 110 24.65 -19.39 -7.05
C ALA A 110 25.07 -20.78 -6.51
N LYS A 111 24.83 -21.05 -5.20
CA LYS A 111 25.06 -22.36 -4.59
C LYS A 111 24.17 -23.45 -5.19
N ALA A 112 22.94 -23.09 -5.57
CA ALA A 112 22.01 -23.98 -6.25
C ALA A 112 22.30 -24.17 -7.76
N GLY A 113 23.19 -23.36 -8.34
CA GLY A 113 23.42 -23.32 -9.78
C GLY A 113 22.23 -22.73 -10.57
N MET A 114 21.46 -21.85 -9.95
CA MET A 114 20.24 -21.23 -10.51
C MET A 114 20.47 -19.75 -10.82
N GLU A 115 19.85 -19.29 -11.89
CA GLU A 115 19.73 -17.86 -12.18
C GLU A 115 18.59 -17.22 -11.37
N VAL A 116 18.48 -15.88 -11.43
CA VAL A 116 17.37 -15.15 -10.80
C VAL A 116 16.07 -15.57 -11.48
N PRO A 117 15.07 -16.08 -10.73
CA PRO A 117 13.82 -16.53 -11.30
C PRO A 117 13.08 -15.41 -12.07
N THR A 118 12.57 -15.74 -13.23
CA THR A 118 11.76 -14.86 -14.08
C THR A 118 10.33 -15.37 -14.26
N THR A 119 10.08 -16.61 -13.82
CA THR A 119 8.76 -17.25 -13.86
C THR A 119 8.39 -17.82 -12.50
N LEU A 120 7.09 -18.08 -12.30
CA LEU A 120 6.60 -18.72 -11.07
C LEU A 120 7.15 -20.13 -10.87
N ASP A 121 7.37 -20.88 -11.96
CA ASP A 121 7.93 -22.22 -11.90
C ASP A 121 9.40 -22.19 -11.44
N GLU A 122 10.20 -21.27 -11.99
CA GLU A 122 11.59 -21.06 -11.57
C GLU A 122 11.66 -20.57 -10.11
N PHE A 123 10.76 -19.69 -9.71
CA PHE A 123 10.67 -19.21 -8.34
C PHE A 123 10.32 -20.35 -7.39
N THR A 124 9.32 -21.17 -7.72
CA THR A 124 8.94 -22.35 -6.92
C THR A 124 10.10 -23.36 -6.84
N ALA A 125 10.81 -23.59 -7.95
CA ALA A 125 11.97 -24.49 -7.97
C ALA A 125 13.09 -23.98 -7.05
N ALA A 126 13.36 -22.67 -7.05
CA ALA A 126 14.37 -22.07 -6.17
C ALA A 126 13.99 -22.21 -4.69
N LEU A 127 12.73 -21.89 -4.32
CA LEU A 127 12.24 -22.05 -2.95
C LEU A 127 12.29 -23.51 -2.49
N THR A 128 11.90 -24.45 -3.34
CA THR A 128 11.96 -25.89 -3.07
C THR A 128 13.38 -26.35 -2.86
N TYR A 129 14.32 -25.86 -3.68
CA TYR A 129 15.73 -26.18 -3.51
C TYR A 129 16.27 -25.64 -2.19
N PHE A 130 15.98 -24.39 -1.85
CA PHE A 130 16.41 -23.78 -0.59
C PHE A 130 15.89 -24.56 0.62
N LYS A 131 14.63 -24.97 0.60
CA LYS A 131 14.00 -25.75 1.67
C LYS A 131 14.68 -27.08 1.93
N ASN A 132 15.12 -27.76 0.87
CA ASN A 132 15.60 -29.13 0.94
C ASN A 132 17.14 -29.26 1.05
N ASN A 133 17.86 -28.15 1.08
CA ASN A 133 19.32 -28.15 1.12
C ASN A 133 19.84 -27.20 2.20
N ASP A 134 20.96 -27.57 2.83
CA ASP A 134 21.68 -26.70 3.74
C ASP A 134 22.30 -25.52 2.97
N MET A 135 21.62 -24.38 2.97
CA MET A 135 22.05 -23.19 2.24
C MET A 135 22.97 -22.31 3.08
N ASN A 136 22.82 -22.33 4.40
CA ASN A 136 23.58 -21.49 5.33
C ASN A 136 24.89 -22.15 5.83
N GLY A 137 25.09 -23.47 5.61
CA GLY A 137 26.31 -24.20 5.95
C GLY A 137 26.35 -24.68 7.41
N ASN A 138 25.20 -24.82 8.07
CA ASN A 138 25.12 -25.27 9.46
C ASN A 138 25.05 -26.81 9.61
N GLY A 139 25.05 -27.54 8.50
CA GLY A 139 24.95 -29.00 8.44
C GLY A 139 23.54 -29.56 8.48
N LYS A 140 22.53 -28.72 8.30
CA LYS A 140 21.11 -29.10 8.30
C LYS A 140 20.37 -28.39 7.18
N ALA A 141 19.36 -29.06 6.61
CA ALA A 141 18.40 -28.42 5.70
C ALA A 141 17.22 -27.90 6.55
N ASP A 142 17.43 -26.79 7.23
CA ASP A 142 16.45 -26.18 8.13
C ASP A 142 16.08 -24.73 7.72
N GLU A 143 16.38 -24.37 6.50
CA GLU A 143 16.08 -23.08 5.95
C GLU A 143 14.57 -22.79 5.88
N ILE A 144 14.23 -21.52 6.15
CA ILE A 144 12.93 -20.95 5.83
C ILE A 144 13.09 -20.26 4.48
N PRO A 145 12.59 -20.86 3.38
CA PRO A 145 12.88 -20.39 2.02
C PRO A 145 12.27 -19.05 1.70
N MET A 146 11.18 -18.69 2.40
CA MET A 146 10.43 -17.47 2.17
C MET A 146 9.91 -16.90 3.49
N VAL A 147 10.11 -15.62 3.71
CA VAL A 147 9.57 -14.88 4.86
C VAL A 147 8.91 -13.60 4.39
N ASP A 148 7.87 -13.19 5.06
CA ASP A 148 7.15 -11.98 4.76
C ASP A 148 7.08 -11.07 5.99
N HIS A 149 6.84 -9.80 5.74
CA HIS A 149 6.46 -8.85 6.76
C HIS A 149 5.03 -9.16 7.24
N ALA A 150 4.73 -8.84 8.49
CA ALA A 150 3.45 -9.15 9.15
C ALA A 150 2.18 -8.65 8.42
N SER A 151 2.33 -7.77 7.43
CA SER A 151 1.23 -7.28 6.59
C SER A 151 0.85 -8.17 5.41
N GLY A 152 1.61 -9.23 5.10
CA GLY A 152 1.37 -10.08 3.93
C GLY A 152 1.81 -9.46 2.59
N ALA A 153 2.63 -8.40 2.60
CA ALA A 153 3.03 -7.64 1.40
C ALA A 153 3.73 -8.48 0.32
N MET A 154 4.40 -9.57 0.71
CA MET A 154 5.04 -10.45 -0.26
C MET A 154 4.02 -11.27 -1.06
N LEU A 155 2.94 -11.69 -0.43
CA LEU A 155 1.85 -12.36 -1.14
C LEU A 155 1.21 -11.41 -2.16
N GLU A 156 1.12 -10.12 -1.87
CA GLU A 156 0.63 -9.10 -2.82
C GLU A 156 1.51 -9.00 -4.07
N VAL A 157 2.84 -9.07 -3.92
CA VAL A 157 3.75 -9.08 -5.09
C VAL A 157 3.53 -10.31 -5.96
N VAL A 158 3.35 -11.48 -5.35
CA VAL A 158 3.08 -12.74 -6.07
C VAL A 158 1.67 -12.75 -6.67
N GLU A 159 0.69 -12.18 -5.97
CA GLU A 159 -0.70 -12.04 -6.44
C GLU A 159 -0.78 -11.33 -7.79
N ASN A 160 0.03 -10.30 -8.01
CA ASN A 160 0.07 -9.55 -9.26
C ASN A 160 0.50 -10.39 -10.49
N ALA A 161 1.08 -11.59 -10.29
CA ALA A 161 1.32 -12.53 -11.38
C ALA A 161 0.05 -13.26 -11.85
N PHE A 162 -1.04 -13.20 -11.09
CA PHE A 162 -2.31 -13.90 -11.39
C PHE A 162 -3.45 -12.94 -11.66
N VAL A 163 -3.49 -11.82 -10.96
CA VAL A 163 -4.58 -10.85 -11.06
C VAL A 163 -4.04 -9.44 -10.87
N LYS A 164 -4.55 -8.51 -11.69
CA LYS A 164 -4.24 -7.10 -11.48
C LYS A 164 -4.98 -6.60 -10.24
N THR A 165 -4.22 -6.11 -9.27
CA THR A 165 -4.78 -5.50 -8.07
C THR A 165 -4.67 -3.98 -8.15
N GLY A 166 -5.69 -3.29 -7.62
CA GLY A 166 -5.71 -1.85 -7.41
C GLY A 166 -5.78 -1.52 -5.92
N VAL A 167 -6.09 -0.29 -5.62
CA VAL A 167 -6.32 0.15 -4.24
C VAL A 167 -7.50 -0.65 -3.65
N GLU A 168 -7.32 -1.20 -2.44
CA GLU A 168 -8.33 -2.03 -1.77
C GLU A 168 -8.79 -3.24 -2.62
N SER A 169 -7.90 -3.76 -3.48
CA SER A 169 -8.19 -4.85 -4.42
C SER A 169 -9.30 -4.55 -5.43
N ILE A 170 -9.62 -3.28 -5.65
CA ILE A 170 -10.58 -2.81 -6.63
C ILE A 170 -9.81 -2.28 -7.84
N THR A 171 -10.21 -2.71 -9.03
CA THR A 171 -9.70 -2.21 -10.30
C THR A 171 -10.83 -1.62 -11.14
N ILE A 172 -10.48 -0.68 -12.01
CA ILE A 172 -11.39 -0.13 -13.01
C ILE A 172 -11.05 -0.81 -14.34
N LYS A 173 -12.05 -1.48 -14.95
CA LYS A 173 -11.92 -2.09 -16.26
C LYS A 173 -11.88 -1.01 -17.35
N GLU A 174 -11.49 -1.40 -18.55
CA GLU A 174 -11.46 -0.50 -19.72
C GLU A 174 -12.82 0.10 -20.07
N ASP A 175 -13.91 -0.61 -19.75
CA ASP A 175 -15.29 -0.14 -19.93
C ASP A 175 -15.80 0.78 -18.80
N GLY A 176 -14.94 1.11 -17.82
CA GLY A 176 -15.25 1.94 -16.66
C GLY A 176 -15.98 1.22 -15.53
N THR A 177 -16.25 -0.08 -15.65
CA THR A 177 -16.85 -0.85 -14.56
C THR A 177 -15.82 -1.21 -13.51
N LEU A 178 -16.28 -1.34 -12.25
CA LEU A 178 -15.45 -1.81 -11.15
C LEU A 178 -15.33 -3.33 -11.18
N ASP A 179 -14.14 -3.83 -10.88
CA ASP A 179 -13.88 -5.25 -10.63
C ASP A 179 -13.22 -5.41 -9.25
N MET A 180 -13.51 -6.52 -8.61
CA MET A 180 -12.92 -6.86 -7.34
C MET A 180 -12.00 -8.07 -7.53
N ALA A 181 -10.71 -7.92 -7.27
CA ALA A 181 -9.71 -8.96 -7.47
C ALA A 181 -10.12 -10.30 -6.83
N TYR A 182 -10.65 -10.26 -5.62
CA TYR A 182 -11.08 -11.45 -4.86
C TYR A 182 -12.21 -12.25 -5.52
N ALA A 183 -12.96 -11.66 -6.45
CA ALA A 183 -14.07 -12.32 -7.15
C ALA A 183 -13.65 -12.93 -8.50
N THR A 184 -12.35 -12.90 -8.85
CA THR A 184 -11.83 -13.36 -10.13
C THR A 184 -11.29 -14.79 -10.09
N GLU A 185 -11.29 -15.48 -11.25
CA GLU A 185 -10.59 -16.78 -11.36
C GLU A 185 -9.07 -16.60 -11.15
N GLY A 186 -8.47 -15.48 -11.55
CA GLY A 186 -7.06 -15.17 -11.30
C GLY A 186 -6.72 -15.22 -9.81
N TYR A 187 -7.54 -14.61 -8.97
CA TYR A 187 -7.34 -14.67 -7.52
C TYR A 187 -7.48 -16.08 -6.95
N LYS A 188 -8.39 -16.87 -7.47
CA LYS A 188 -8.53 -18.28 -7.10
C LYS A 188 -7.28 -19.10 -7.45
N GLU A 189 -6.69 -18.87 -8.62
CA GLU A 189 -5.43 -19.53 -9.02
C GLU A 189 -4.26 -19.05 -8.13
N PHE A 190 -4.20 -17.77 -7.78
CA PHE A 190 -3.26 -17.27 -6.79
C PHE A 190 -3.39 -17.99 -5.44
N LEU A 191 -4.61 -18.16 -4.91
CA LEU A 191 -4.82 -18.86 -3.65
C LEU A 191 -4.38 -20.34 -3.71
N LYS A 192 -4.59 -21.01 -4.85
CA LYS A 192 -4.09 -22.38 -5.05
C LYS A 192 -2.56 -22.41 -5.03
N TYR A 193 -1.93 -21.44 -5.71
CA TYR A 193 -0.48 -21.32 -5.74
C TYR A 193 0.08 -21.02 -4.34
N ALA A 194 -0.45 -20.05 -3.63
CA ALA A 194 -0.05 -19.72 -2.27
C ALA A 194 -0.22 -20.92 -1.31
N ASN A 195 -1.33 -21.65 -1.44
CA ASN A 195 -1.57 -22.88 -0.67
C ASN A 195 -0.55 -23.98 -1.02
N SER A 196 -0.13 -24.09 -2.29
CA SER A 196 0.89 -25.06 -2.69
C SER A 196 2.26 -24.75 -2.08
N LEU A 197 2.65 -23.47 -2.02
CA LEU A 197 3.86 -23.03 -1.34
C LEU A 197 3.82 -23.32 0.16
N TYR A 198 2.69 -22.99 0.80
CA TYR A 198 2.50 -23.24 2.24
C TYR A 198 2.61 -24.72 2.58
N ASN A 199 2.01 -25.60 1.78
CA ASN A 199 2.06 -27.07 2.01
C ASN A 199 3.45 -27.66 1.69
N ALA A 200 4.25 -26.99 0.90
CA ALA A 200 5.63 -27.40 0.63
C ALA A 200 6.60 -27.03 1.76
N GLY A 201 6.18 -26.16 2.71
CA GLY A 201 6.92 -25.75 3.91
C GLY A 201 7.75 -24.53 3.67
#